data_255bfdf2fd8da39971c1b9561bdd63ce
#
_entry.id   255bfdf2fd8da39971c1b9561bdd63ce
#
_cell.length_a   1.000
_cell.length_b   1.000
_cell.length_c   1.000
_cell.angle_alpha   90.00
_cell.angle_beta   90.00
_cell.angle_gamma   90.00
#
_symmetry.space_group_name_H-M   'P 1'
#
loop_
_entity.id
_entity.type
_entity.pdbx_description
1 polymer ?
#
loop_
_entity_poly.entity_id
_entity_poly.type
_entity_poly.pdbx_seq_one_letter_code
_entity_poly.pdbx_strand_id
1 'polypeptide(L)'
;DVSSHYLVDRDGTIYGLVPEDRRAWHAGSSFWEGSTPLNPSSIGIEIVSVPLGMPEGTDVPFPAAQMKAVRSLVSDIAQRHHVRPDRIVGHGEIQPEGRTDPGHRFPWSELAHDGLIPTPNPALVARYRIEFEQALPDVGWLQKQLAAHGYRIRCTGALDQQTREVIGVFQGRYRQTGVTGEPDAETSALIAALTAPNGRVLEDHAGHFSPFQPEGAAQRPCPTS
;
A
#
# COMPACT_ATOMS: atom_id res chain seq x y z
N ASP A 1 -14.74 -18.11 7.95
CA ASP A 1 -13.48 -18.35 8.67
C ASP A 1 -12.40 -17.47 8.02
N VAL A 2 -11.56 -16.86 8.85
CA VAL A 2 -10.38 -16.10 8.44
C VAL A 2 -9.13 -16.80 8.99
N SER A 3 -8.00 -16.71 8.29
CA SER A 3 -6.72 -17.24 8.73
C SER A 3 -5.60 -16.48 8.04
N SER A 4 -4.43 -16.41 8.67
CA SER A 4 -3.21 -15.82 8.11
C SER A 4 -2.06 -16.80 8.19
N HIS A 5 -0.99 -16.54 7.46
CA HIS A 5 0.23 -17.36 7.54
C HIS A 5 1.03 -17.02 8.78
N TYR A 6 1.06 -15.74 9.14
CA TYR A 6 1.79 -15.23 10.29
C TYR A 6 0.96 -14.24 11.09
N LEU A 7 1.27 -14.18 12.39
CA LEU A 7 0.84 -13.11 13.28
C LEU A 7 2.10 -12.57 13.99
N VAL A 8 2.24 -11.23 14.03
CA VAL A 8 3.32 -10.55 14.74
C VAL A 8 2.74 -9.79 15.91
N ASP A 9 3.13 -10.20 17.13
CA ASP A 9 2.69 -9.55 18.36
C ASP A 9 3.46 -8.25 18.62
N ARG A 10 2.97 -7.44 19.54
CA ARG A 10 3.51 -6.12 19.86
C ARG A 10 4.94 -6.18 20.45
N ASP A 11 5.32 -7.27 21.10
CA ASP A 11 6.69 -7.50 21.59
C ASP A 11 7.68 -7.98 20.51
N GLY A 12 7.18 -8.21 19.28
CA GLY A 12 7.94 -8.73 18.14
C GLY A 12 7.95 -10.25 18.03
N THR A 13 7.19 -10.97 18.87
CA THR A 13 7.02 -12.42 18.71
C THR A 13 6.26 -12.72 17.41
N ILE A 14 6.83 -13.64 16.61
CA ILE A 14 6.23 -14.10 15.35
C ILE A 14 5.62 -15.48 15.56
N TYR A 15 4.33 -15.61 15.27
CA TYR A 15 3.61 -16.89 15.29
C TYR A 15 3.38 -17.36 13.85
N GLY A 16 3.85 -18.56 13.51
CA GLY A 16 3.47 -19.27 12.29
C GLY A 16 2.12 -19.97 12.50
N LEU A 17 1.12 -19.65 11.68
CA LEU A 17 -0.24 -20.16 11.84
C LEU A 17 -0.62 -21.14 10.72
N VAL A 18 -0.48 -20.71 9.47
CA VAL A 18 -0.72 -21.54 8.29
C VAL A 18 0.61 -21.70 7.55
N PRO A 19 1.06 -22.93 7.19
CA PRO A 19 2.26 -23.13 6.38
C PRO A 19 2.15 -22.39 5.03
N GLU A 20 3.25 -21.81 4.55
CA GLU A 20 3.28 -21.00 3.32
C GLU A 20 2.92 -21.78 2.04
N ASP A 21 3.07 -23.09 2.04
CA ASP A 21 2.63 -23.98 0.94
C ASP A 21 1.11 -24.26 0.97
N ARG A 22 0.40 -23.70 1.93
CA ARG A 22 -1.04 -23.83 2.10
C ARG A 22 -1.70 -22.47 1.92
N ARG A 23 -2.97 -22.50 1.48
CA ARG A 23 -3.79 -21.30 1.37
C ARG A 23 -4.27 -20.85 2.75
N ALA A 24 -4.05 -19.59 3.09
CA ALA A 24 -4.75 -18.90 4.16
C ALA A 24 -5.86 -17.99 3.60
N TRP A 25 -6.81 -17.60 4.45
CA TRP A 25 -8.01 -16.82 4.08
C TRP A 25 -7.94 -15.43 4.74
N HIS A 26 -7.13 -14.54 4.19
CA HIS A 26 -6.80 -13.23 4.76
C HIS A 26 -7.09 -12.05 3.82
N ALA A 27 -7.31 -12.30 2.53
CA ALA A 27 -7.39 -11.23 1.54
C ALA A 27 -8.83 -10.87 1.14
N GLY A 28 -9.84 -11.63 1.58
CA GLY A 28 -11.24 -11.36 1.27
C GLY A 28 -11.53 -11.23 -0.23
N SER A 29 -12.41 -10.28 -0.60
CA SER A 29 -12.73 -9.93 -1.99
C SER A 29 -11.68 -8.97 -2.54
N SER A 30 -10.50 -9.47 -2.79
CA SER A 30 -9.29 -8.71 -3.07
C SER A 30 -8.97 -8.56 -4.55
N PHE A 31 -8.28 -7.47 -4.87
CA PHE A 31 -7.72 -7.20 -6.19
C PHE A 31 -6.45 -6.37 -6.06
N TRP A 32 -5.42 -6.70 -6.81
CA TRP A 32 -4.24 -5.85 -6.95
C TRP A 32 -3.61 -6.06 -8.32
N GLU A 33 -3.37 -4.97 -9.03
CA GLU A 33 -2.69 -4.98 -10.33
C GLU A 33 -3.21 -6.07 -11.31
N GLY A 34 -4.53 -6.19 -11.44
CA GLY A 34 -5.15 -7.15 -12.37
C GLY A 34 -5.28 -8.57 -11.84
N SER A 35 -4.78 -8.87 -10.64
CA SER A 35 -4.87 -10.18 -10.00
C SER A 35 -6.03 -10.25 -9.02
N THR A 36 -6.85 -11.30 -9.10
CA THR A 36 -7.96 -11.63 -8.19
C THR A 36 -8.37 -13.10 -8.37
N PRO A 37 -8.77 -13.84 -7.30
CA PRO A 37 -8.60 -13.52 -5.89
C PRO A 37 -7.12 -13.65 -5.45
N LEU A 38 -6.71 -13.00 -4.34
CA LEU A 38 -5.31 -13.01 -3.90
C LEU A 38 -4.97 -14.09 -2.88
N ASN A 39 -5.92 -14.67 -2.16
CA ASN A 39 -5.65 -15.74 -1.20
C ASN A 39 -4.81 -16.92 -1.74
N PRO A 40 -4.94 -17.37 -3.01
CA PRO A 40 -4.14 -18.48 -3.53
C PRO A 40 -2.69 -18.12 -3.85
N SER A 41 -2.36 -16.84 -3.95
CA SER A 41 -1.08 -16.35 -4.51
C SER A 41 -0.39 -15.32 -3.60
N SER A 42 -0.78 -15.26 -2.31
CA SER A 42 -0.20 -14.31 -1.37
C SER A 42 0.01 -14.92 0.01
N ILE A 43 0.92 -14.31 0.76
CA ILE A 43 1.18 -14.61 2.16
C ILE A 43 0.60 -13.47 3.00
N GLY A 44 -0.29 -13.79 3.94
CA GLY A 44 -0.90 -12.83 4.85
C GLY A 44 -0.16 -12.78 6.18
N ILE A 45 0.14 -11.57 6.62
CA ILE A 45 0.75 -11.26 7.91
C ILE A 45 -0.20 -10.38 8.70
N GLU A 46 -0.74 -10.89 9.80
CA GLU A 46 -1.49 -10.12 10.78
C GLU A 46 -0.54 -9.42 11.74
N ILE A 47 -0.78 -8.14 12.01
CA ILE A 47 0.07 -7.32 12.88
C ILE A 47 -0.82 -6.77 14.00
N VAL A 48 -0.57 -7.17 15.25
CA VAL A 48 -1.39 -6.74 16.39
C VAL A 48 -1.27 -5.22 16.56
N SER A 49 -2.35 -4.48 16.28
CA SER A 49 -2.34 -3.02 16.29
C SER A 49 -2.55 -2.42 17.68
N VAL A 50 -3.44 -3.00 18.49
CA VAL A 50 -3.76 -2.51 19.82
C VAL A 50 -3.40 -3.52 20.91
N PRO A 51 -2.98 -3.08 22.12
CA PRO A 51 -2.78 -3.97 23.26
C PRO A 51 -4.08 -4.68 23.65
N LEU A 52 -3.93 -5.91 24.17
CA LEU A 52 -5.06 -6.68 24.67
C LEU A 52 -5.83 -5.89 25.74
N GLY A 53 -7.16 -5.82 25.60
CA GLY A 53 -8.05 -5.10 26.52
C GLY A 53 -8.29 -3.63 26.18
N MET A 54 -7.62 -3.08 25.16
CA MET A 54 -7.96 -1.76 24.63
C MET A 54 -9.06 -1.87 23.56
N PRO A 55 -9.92 -0.85 23.43
CA PRO A 55 -10.92 -0.82 22.35
C PRO A 55 -10.27 -0.89 20.99
N GLU A 56 -10.90 -1.59 20.05
CA GLU A 56 -10.51 -1.57 18.64
C GLU A 56 -10.54 -0.13 18.10
N GLY A 57 -9.59 0.22 17.26
CA GLY A 57 -9.45 1.59 16.73
C GLY A 57 -8.74 2.57 17.67
N THR A 58 -8.27 2.12 18.86
CA THR A 58 -7.42 2.97 19.71
C THR A 58 -6.14 3.33 18.95
N ASP A 59 -5.85 4.63 18.90
CA ASP A 59 -4.72 5.17 18.15
C ASP A 59 -3.40 5.01 18.93
N VAL A 60 -2.77 3.85 18.78
CA VAL A 60 -1.46 3.55 19.39
C VAL A 60 -0.41 3.27 18.32
N PRO A 61 0.84 3.69 18.51
CA PRO A 61 1.92 3.41 17.58
C PRO A 61 2.29 1.92 17.59
N PHE A 62 2.80 1.44 16.47
CA PHE A 62 3.46 0.14 16.37
C PHE A 62 4.80 0.18 17.12
N PRO A 63 5.07 -0.73 18.08
CA PRO A 63 6.33 -0.74 18.82
C PRO A 63 7.54 -1.05 17.93
N ALA A 64 8.69 -0.49 18.25
CA ALA A 64 9.93 -0.71 17.49
C ALA A 64 10.33 -2.21 17.42
N ALA A 65 10.09 -2.98 18.48
CA ALA A 65 10.34 -4.42 18.48
C ALA A 65 9.47 -5.16 17.46
N GLN A 66 8.17 -4.80 17.41
CA GLN A 66 7.23 -5.35 16.44
C GLN A 66 7.62 -4.98 15.01
N MET A 67 7.93 -3.71 14.75
CA MET A 67 8.33 -3.27 13.41
C MET A 67 9.64 -3.90 12.93
N LYS A 68 10.60 -4.10 13.83
CA LYS A 68 11.82 -4.85 13.53
C LYS A 68 11.49 -6.30 13.09
N ALA A 69 10.58 -6.96 13.81
CA ALA A 69 10.15 -8.32 13.47
C ALA A 69 9.40 -8.36 12.13
N VAL A 70 8.47 -7.43 11.90
CA VAL A 70 7.73 -7.30 10.62
C VAL A 70 8.68 -7.11 9.45
N ARG A 71 9.62 -6.17 9.54
CA ARG A 71 10.58 -5.88 8.47
C ARG A 71 11.46 -7.10 8.16
N SER A 72 11.96 -7.80 9.20
CA SER A 72 12.73 -9.01 9.02
C SER A 72 11.92 -10.13 8.38
N LEU A 73 10.67 -10.33 8.79
CA LEU A 73 9.78 -11.34 8.23
C LEU A 73 9.44 -11.05 6.77
N VAL A 74 9.07 -9.80 6.46
CA VAL A 74 8.75 -9.37 5.09
C VAL A 74 9.97 -9.52 4.17
N SER A 75 11.17 -9.15 4.64
CA SER A 75 12.42 -9.32 3.89
C SER A 75 12.72 -10.78 3.58
N ASP A 76 12.61 -11.68 4.59
CA ASP A 76 12.82 -13.11 4.44
C ASP A 76 11.82 -13.73 3.44
N ILE A 77 10.53 -13.44 3.60
CA ILE A 77 9.48 -13.91 2.68
C ILE A 77 9.74 -13.40 1.25
N ALA A 78 10.03 -12.10 1.10
CA ALA A 78 10.28 -11.51 -0.20
C ALA A 78 11.48 -12.16 -0.91
N GLN A 79 12.53 -12.46 -0.18
CA GLN A 79 13.71 -13.15 -0.72
C GLN A 79 13.41 -14.60 -1.11
N ARG A 80 12.76 -15.38 -0.23
CA ARG A 80 12.47 -16.80 -0.48
C ARG A 80 11.48 -17.03 -1.61
N HIS A 81 10.49 -16.16 -1.74
CA HIS A 81 9.44 -16.28 -2.74
C HIS A 81 9.62 -15.34 -3.94
N HIS A 82 10.74 -14.61 -4.02
CA HIS A 82 11.02 -13.64 -5.09
C HIS A 82 9.89 -12.62 -5.27
N VAL A 83 9.31 -12.15 -4.15
CA VAL A 83 8.22 -11.18 -4.18
C VAL A 83 8.75 -9.81 -4.62
N ARG A 84 8.15 -9.26 -5.66
CA ARG A 84 8.53 -7.93 -6.14
C ARG A 84 8.13 -6.86 -5.10
N PRO A 85 8.91 -5.77 -4.96
CA PRO A 85 8.61 -4.69 -4.02
C PRO A 85 7.21 -4.06 -4.17
N ASP A 86 6.68 -3.97 -5.37
CA ASP A 86 5.34 -3.44 -5.66
C ASP A 86 4.19 -4.43 -5.35
N ARG A 87 4.54 -5.64 -4.88
CA ARG A 87 3.60 -6.66 -4.42
C ARG A 87 3.53 -6.78 -2.90
N ILE A 88 4.21 -5.91 -2.17
CA ILE A 88 4.11 -5.78 -0.72
C ILE A 88 3.12 -4.65 -0.43
N VAL A 89 1.90 -5.03 -0.06
CA VAL A 89 0.73 -4.14 0.03
C VAL A 89 -0.03 -4.34 1.33
N GLY A 90 -0.79 -3.35 1.74
CA GLY A 90 -1.73 -3.44 2.85
C GLY A 90 -3.05 -4.09 2.44
N HIS A 91 -3.79 -4.63 3.40
CA HIS A 91 -5.11 -5.20 3.13
C HIS A 91 -6.07 -4.13 2.60
N GLY A 92 -6.03 -2.91 3.16
CA GLY A 92 -6.83 -1.79 2.64
C GLY A 92 -6.55 -1.47 1.18
N GLU A 93 -5.33 -1.68 0.66
CA GLU A 93 -5.01 -1.42 -0.74
C GLU A 93 -5.66 -2.43 -1.69
N ILE A 94 -5.77 -3.67 -1.27
CA ILE A 94 -6.36 -4.75 -2.08
C ILE A 94 -7.88 -4.88 -1.93
N GLN A 95 -8.45 -4.27 -0.88
CA GLN A 95 -9.88 -4.23 -0.59
C GLN A 95 -10.25 -2.90 0.08
N PRO A 96 -10.20 -1.77 -0.63
CA PRO A 96 -10.40 -0.44 -0.03
C PRO A 96 -11.83 -0.21 0.49
N GLU A 97 -12.82 -0.99 0.01
CA GLU A 97 -14.20 -0.88 0.45
C GLU A 97 -14.35 -1.34 1.91
N GLY A 98 -14.37 -0.39 2.84
CA GLY A 98 -14.54 -0.61 4.27
C GLY A 98 -13.30 -1.14 5.00
N ARG A 99 -12.11 -1.14 4.35
CA ARG A 99 -10.84 -1.55 4.94
C ARG A 99 -9.81 -0.43 4.84
N THR A 100 -9.04 -0.25 5.91
CA THR A 100 -7.94 0.72 5.96
C THR A 100 -6.65 0.13 6.52
N ASP A 101 -6.69 -1.13 6.99
CA ASP A 101 -5.54 -1.81 7.61
C ASP A 101 -4.37 -2.00 6.62
N PRO A 102 -3.12 -1.87 7.11
CA PRO A 102 -2.68 -1.70 8.48
C PRO A 102 -2.90 -0.28 9.06
N GLY A 103 -3.52 0.63 8.30
CA GLY A 103 -3.85 1.99 8.70
C GLY A 103 -2.73 3.01 8.50
N HIS A 104 -3.08 4.27 8.68
CA HIS A 104 -2.17 5.40 8.44
C HIS A 104 -1.00 5.49 9.44
N ARG A 105 -1.10 4.78 10.58
CA ARG A 105 -0.02 4.72 11.58
C ARG A 105 1.04 3.67 11.29
N PHE A 106 0.77 2.77 10.36
CA PHE A 106 1.77 1.78 9.99
C PHE A 106 2.96 2.47 9.31
N PRO A 107 4.19 2.30 9.83
CA PRO A 107 5.34 3.07 9.36
C PRO A 107 5.89 2.52 8.04
N TRP A 108 5.17 2.74 6.94
CA TRP A 108 5.56 2.35 5.60
C TRP A 108 6.95 2.85 5.21
N SER A 109 7.36 4.01 5.75
CA SER A 109 8.69 4.59 5.54
C SER A 109 9.82 3.68 6.01
N GLU A 110 9.61 2.86 7.04
CA GLU A 110 10.64 1.91 7.49
C GLU A 110 10.86 0.77 6.48
N LEU A 111 9.79 0.27 5.86
CA LEU A 111 9.89 -0.73 4.79
C LEU A 111 10.51 -0.12 3.52
N ALA A 112 10.19 1.14 3.24
CA ALA A 112 10.77 1.87 2.11
C ALA A 112 12.28 2.07 2.29
N HIS A 113 12.72 2.48 3.48
CA HIS A 113 14.14 2.65 3.83
C HIS A 113 14.95 1.33 3.72
N ASP A 114 14.31 0.19 3.95
CA ASP A 114 14.91 -1.12 3.72
C ASP A 114 14.88 -1.58 2.25
N GLY A 115 14.38 -0.75 1.34
CA GLY A 115 14.22 -1.11 -0.08
C GLY A 115 13.17 -2.19 -0.35
N LEU A 116 12.33 -2.51 0.63
CA LEU A 116 11.30 -3.57 0.52
C LEU A 116 10.10 -3.13 -0.32
N ILE A 117 9.81 -1.83 -0.36
CA ILE A 117 8.69 -1.27 -1.13
C ILE A 117 9.13 -0.03 -1.91
N PRO A 118 8.55 0.22 -3.10
CA PRO A 118 8.87 1.41 -3.85
C PRO A 118 8.20 2.66 -3.25
N THR A 119 8.88 3.79 -3.43
CA THR A 119 8.36 5.13 -3.09
C THR A 119 8.27 5.99 -4.35
N PRO A 120 7.47 7.06 -4.34
CA PRO A 120 7.46 8.01 -5.44
C PRO A 120 8.77 8.79 -5.49
N ASN A 121 9.29 9.02 -6.70
CA ASN A 121 10.49 9.83 -6.92
C ASN A 121 10.30 11.25 -6.37
N PRO A 122 11.08 11.68 -5.36
CA PRO A 122 10.87 12.97 -4.70
C PRO A 122 10.95 14.18 -5.62
N ALA A 123 11.84 14.13 -6.63
CA ALA A 123 11.97 15.22 -7.59
C ALA A 123 10.73 15.37 -8.49
N LEU A 124 10.11 14.24 -8.87
CA LEU A 124 8.86 14.26 -9.62
C LEU A 124 7.69 14.73 -8.75
N VAL A 125 7.63 14.29 -7.49
CA VAL A 125 6.62 14.77 -6.53
C VAL A 125 6.69 16.28 -6.37
N ALA A 126 7.89 16.83 -6.14
CA ALA A 126 8.07 18.27 -5.99
C ALA A 126 7.62 19.05 -7.24
N ARG A 127 7.96 18.56 -8.43
CA ARG A 127 7.54 19.17 -9.71
C ARG A 127 6.03 19.16 -9.88
N TYR A 128 5.39 17.99 -9.73
CA TYR A 128 3.94 17.84 -9.90
C TYR A 128 3.16 18.61 -8.84
N ARG A 129 3.69 18.73 -7.62
CA ARG A 129 3.04 19.51 -6.57
C ARG A 129 2.89 20.99 -6.95
N ILE A 130 3.96 21.59 -7.49
CA ILE A 130 3.91 22.99 -7.98
C ILE A 130 2.86 23.14 -9.07
N GLU A 131 2.79 22.20 -9.99
CA GLU A 131 1.81 22.21 -11.09
C GLU A 131 0.37 22.10 -10.56
N PHE A 132 0.11 21.17 -9.66
CA PHE A 132 -1.25 20.89 -9.17
C PHE A 132 -1.71 21.86 -8.06
N GLU A 133 -0.81 22.59 -7.43
CA GLU A 133 -1.18 23.75 -6.60
C GLU A 133 -1.75 24.91 -7.43
N GLN A 134 -1.40 25.00 -8.73
CA GLN A 134 -1.96 26.00 -9.66
C GLN A 134 -3.27 25.53 -10.28
N ALA A 135 -3.37 24.25 -10.62
CA ALA A 135 -4.56 23.67 -11.25
C ALA A 135 -4.69 22.19 -10.86
N LEU A 136 -5.58 21.91 -9.91
CA LEU A 136 -5.85 20.54 -9.48
C LEU A 136 -6.47 19.73 -10.62
N PRO A 137 -5.96 18.52 -10.93
CA PRO A 137 -6.56 17.64 -11.93
C PRO A 137 -7.98 17.22 -11.52
N ASP A 138 -8.80 16.87 -12.50
CA ASP A 138 -10.15 16.38 -12.22
C ASP A 138 -10.17 14.97 -11.61
N VAL A 139 -11.33 14.59 -11.05
CA VAL A 139 -11.51 13.30 -10.39
C VAL A 139 -11.31 12.14 -11.37
N GLY A 140 -11.73 12.30 -12.62
CA GLY A 140 -11.58 11.26 -13.64
C GLY A 140 -10.11 10.97 -13.96
N TRP A 141 -9.26 12.00 -13.99
CA TRP A 141 -7.83 11.83 -14.11
C TRP A 141 -7.26 11.07 -12.91
N LEU A 142 -7.62 11.47 -11.69
CA LEU A 142 -7.14 10.83 -10.47
C LEU A 142 -7.53 9.35 -10.40
N GLN A 143 -8.78 9.02 -10.74
CA GLN A 143 -9.25 7.63 -10.82
C GLN A 143 -8.41 6.81 -11.80
N LYS A 144 -8.09 7.35 -12.98
CA LYS A 144 -7.22 6.69 -13.97
C LYS A 144 -5.80 6.43 -13.43
N GLN A 145 -5.23 7.39 -12.69
CA GLN A 145 -3.91 7.19 -12.08
C GLN A 145 -3.95 6.13 -10.98
N LEU A 146 -4.97 6.13 -10.12
CA LEU A 146 -5.13 5.10 -9.09
C LEU A 146 -5.33 3.71 -9.70
N ALA A 147 -6.10 3.58 -10.78
CA ALA A 147 -6.24 2.33 -11.52
C ALA A 147 -4.90 1.87 -12.14
N ALA A 148 -4.15 2.80 -12.76
CA ALA A 148 -2.83 2.53 -13.33
C ALA A 148 -1.81 2.11 -12.26
N HIS A 149 -1.94 2.62 -11.04
CA HIS A 149 -1.10 2.23 -9.91
C HIS A 149 -1.37 0.81 -9.42
N GLY A 150 -2.62 0.33 -9.51
CA GLY A 150 -2.96 -1.04 -9.13
C GLY A 150 -4.32 -1.24 -8.47
N TYR A 151 -4.98 -0.16 -8.04
CA TYR A 151 -6.28 -0.24 -7.36
C TYR A 151 -7.42 -0.69 -8.29
N ARG A 152 -8.38 -1.42 -7.73
CA ARG A 152 -9.68 -1.61 -8.37
C ARG A 152 -10.57 -0.40 -8.09
N ILE A 153 -10.71 0.48 -9.08
CA ILE A 153 -11.51 1.68 -8.98
C ILE A 153 -12.27 1.93 -10.29
N ARG A 154 -13.54 2.34 -10.19
CA ARG A 154 -14.34 2.76 -11.34
C ARG A 154 -13.98 4.18 -11.75
N CYS A 155 -13.84 4.44 -13.04
CA CYS A 155 -13.52 5.77 -13.56
C CYS A 155 -14.80 6.50 -13.95
N THR A 156 -15.57 6.92 -12.95
CA THR A 156 -16.87 7.58 -13.11
C THR A 156 -16.75 9.09 -13.38
N GLY A 157 -15.59 9.68 -13.08
CA GLY A 157 -15.41 11.14 -13.07
C GLY A 157 -16.05 11.84 -11.86
N ALA A 158 -16.75 11.09 -11.00
CA ALA A 158 -17.37 11.60 -9.79
C ALA A 158 -16.58 11.18 -8.54
N LEU A 159 -16.52 12.07 -7.54
CA LEU A 159 -15.95 11.78 -6.25
C LEU A 159 -16.96 11.00 -5.40
N ASP A 160 -17.20 9.74 -5.80
CA ASP A 160 -18.09 8.82 -5.10
C ASP A 160 -17.43 8.18 -3.87
N GLN A 161 -18.17 7.37 -3.11
CA GLN A 161 -17.67 6.74 -1.90
C GLN A 161 -16.48 5.84 -2.17
N GLN A 162 -16.52 5.00 -3.22
CA GLN A 162 -15.40 4.14 -3.59
C GLN A 162 -14.14 4.97 -3.87
N THR A 163 -14.27 6.08 -4.58
CA THR A 163 -13.15 6.98 -4.89
C THR A 163 -12.54 7.56 -3.62
N ARG A 164 -13.37 8.00 -2.65
CA ARG A 164 -12.91 8.52 -1.36
C ARG A 164 -12.18 7.45 -0.55
N GLU A 165 -12.71 6.24 -0.50
CA GLU A 165 -12.09 5.10 0.20
C GLU A 165 -10.71 4.77 -0.38
N VAL A 166 -10.60 4.67 -1.71
CA VAL A 166 -9.32 4.43 -2.39
C VAL A 166 -8.31 5.56 -2.15
N ILE A 167 -8.76 6.83 -2.23
CA ILE A 167 -7.90 7.99 -1.92
C ILE A 167 -7.43 7.92 -0.48
N GLY A 168 -8.31 7.62 0.49
CA GLY A 168 -7.97 7.52 1.90
C GLY A 168 -6.91 6.45 2.18
N VAL A 169 -7.06 5.27 1.59
CA VAL A 169 -6.06 4.19 1.69
C VAL A 169 -4.72 4.61 1.06
N PHE A 170 -4.76 5.19 -0.13
CA PHE A 170 -3.58 5.72 -0.81
C PHE A 170 -2.85 6.78 0.04
N GLN A 171 -3.59 7.73 0.61
CA GLN A 171 -3.04 8.74 1.52
C GLN A 171 -2.42 8.08 2.75
N GLY A 172 -3.09 7.09 3.37
CA GLY A 172 -2.59 6.37 4.52
C GLY A 172 -1.24 5.67 4.28
N ARG A 173 -0.97 5.28 3.05
CA ARG A 173 0.33 4.70 2.67
C ARG A 173 1.40 5.73 2.37
N TYR A 174 1.10 6.72 1.54
CA TYR A 174 2.10 7.63 0.99
C TYR A 174 2.16 8.99 1.69
N ARG A 175 1.12 9.35 2.44
CA ARG A 175 1.00 10.58 3.21
C ARG A 175 0.23 10.31 4.50
N GLN A 176 0.93 9.92 5.55
CA GLN A 176 0.32 9.47 6.82
C GLN A 176 -0.33 10.58 7.64
N THR A 177 -0.08 11.85 7.33
CA THR A 177 -0.71 13.01 7.95
C THR A 177 -1.79 13.59 7.05
N GLY A 178 -2.97 13.90 7.61
CA GLY A 178 -4.07 14.49 6.85
C GLY A 178 -4.73 13.53 5.87
N VAL A 179 -4.97 12.29 6.30
CA VAL A 179 -5.76 11.30 5.55
C VAL A 179 -7.23 11.72 5.55
N THR A 180 -7.72 12.22 4.42
CA THR A 180 -9.05 12.84 4.29
C THR A 180 -9.98 12.07 3.35
N GLY A 181 -9.44 11.27 2.43
CA GLY A 181 -10.20 10.70 1.31
C GLY A 181 -10.59 11.74 0.24
N GLU A 182 -10.08 12.98 0.35
CA GLU A 182 -10.34 14.04 -0.63
C GLU A 182 -9.12 14.24 -1.54
N PRO A 183 -9.33 14.56 -2.83
CA PRO A 183 -8.25 14.92 -3.73
C PRO A 183 -7.64 16.27 -3.34
N ASP A 184 -6.31 16.35 -3.37
CA ASP A 184 -5.55 17.59 -3.21
C ASP A 184 -4.27 17.56 -4.05
N ALA A 185 -3.53 18.66 -4.07
CA ALA A 185 -2.33 18.80 -4.89
C ALA A 185 -1.24 17.81 -4.50
N GLU A 186 -1.07 17.51 -3.20
CA GLU A 186 -0.09 16.55 -2.72
C GLU A 186 -0.44 15.11 -3.10
N THR A 187 -1.69 14.70 -2.89
CA THR A 187 -2.19 13.37 -3.30
C THR A 187 -2.02 13.18 -4.79
N SER A 188 -2.40 14.20 -5.58
CA SER A 188 -2.29 14.17 -7.04
C SER A 188 -0.83 14.10 -7.50
N ALA A 189 0.08 14.81 -6.83
CA ALA A 189 1.51 14.77 -7.13
C ALA A 189 2.15 13.41 -6.81
N LEU A 190 1.78 12.81 -5.69
CA LEU A 190 2.26 11.49 -5.30
C LEU A 190 1.85 10.42 -6.32
N ILE A 191 0.58 10.38 -6.70
CA ILE A 191 0.11 9.38 -7.68
C ILE A 191 0.65 9.64 -9.08
N ALA A 192 0.78 10.92 -9.51
CA ALA A 192 1.41 11.28 -10.77
C ALA A 192 2.87 10.80 -10.82
N ALA A 193 3.62 10.99 -9.74
CA ALA A 193 4.99 10.51 -9.65
C ALA A 193 5.06 8.99 -9.73
N LEU A 194 4.22 8.25 -8.97
CA LEU A 194 4.21 6.78 -8.96
C LEU A 194 3.83 6.14 -10.30
N THR A 195 3.07 6.85 -11.14
CA THR A 195 2.61 6.36 -12.44
C THR A 195 3.44 6.88 -13.63
N ALA A 196 4.32 7.85 -13.38
CA ALA A 196 5.24 8.36 -14.40
C ALA A 196 6.35 7.36 -14.75
N PRO A 197 6.93 7.42 -15.95
CA PRO A 197 8.16 6.69 -16.27
C PRO A 197 9.28 7.05 -15.27
N ASN A 198 9.99 6.03 -14.75
CA ASN A 198 11.00 6.17 -13.69
C ASN A 198 10.51 6.89 -12.41
N GLY A 199 9.21 6.86 -12.19
CA GLY A 199 8.60 7.57 -11.08
C GLY A 199 8.56 6.78 -9.77
N ARG A 200 8.76 5.46 -9.82
CA ARG A 200 8.96 4.61 -8.64
C ARG A 200 10.45 4.42 -8.40
N VAL A 201 10.87 4.56 -7.16
CA VAL A 201 12.28 4.37 -6.76
C VAL A 201 12.34 3.45 -5.55
N LEU A 202 13.45 2.72 -5.41
CA LEU A 202 13.83 2.01 -4.18
C LEU A 202 14.91 2.81 -3.47
N GLU A 203 14.78 2.93 -2.17
CA GLU A 203 15.77 3.53 -1.28
C GLU A 203 16.72 2.45 -0.76
N ASP A 204 18.03 2.72 -0.73
CA ASP A 204 18.99 1.87 -0.03
C ASP A 204 19.23 2.39 1.40
N HIS A 205 19.89 1.59 2.24
CA HIS A 205 20.20 1.96 3.62
C HIS A 205 21.10 3.21 3.77
N ALA A 206 21.69 3.69 2.69
CA ALA A 206 22.47 4.92 2.65
C ALA A 206 21.64 6.13 2.20
N GLY A 207 20.34 5.93 1.91
CA GLY A 207 19.43 6.97 1.44
C GLY A 207 19.55 7.29 -0.05
N HIS A 208 20.17 6.43 -0.85
CA HIS A 208 20.22 6.61 -2.30
C HIS A 208 18.97 6.00 -2.94
N PHE A 209 18.44 6.70 -3.95
CA PHE A 209 17.30 6.27 -4.72
C PHE A 209 17.73 5.66 -6.06
N SER A 210 17.28 4.44 -6.34
CA SER A 210 17.44 3.78 -7.63
C SER A 210 16.10 3.60 -8.33
N PRO A 211 15.99 3.79 -9.67
CA PRO A 211 14.74 3.56 -10.38
C PRO A 211 14.24 2.13 -10.20
N PHE A 212 12.95 1.99 -9.88
CA PHE A 212 12.25 0.72 -9.86
C PHE A 212 11.24 0.67 -11.00
N GLN A 213 11.41 -0.29 -11.89
CA GLN A 213 10.47 -0.53 -12.99
C GLN A 213 9.88 -1.94 -12.83
N PRO A 214 8.58 -2.06 -12.58
CA PRO A 214 7.92 -3.34 -12.60
C PRO A 214 7.93 -3.91 -14.02
N GLU A 215 8.38 -5.14 -14.19
CA GLU A 215 8.28 -5.85 -15.46
C GLU A 215 6.80 -5.95 -15.87
N GLY A 216 6.48 -5.53 -17.10
CA GLY A 216 5.13 -5.64 -17.66
C GLY A 216 4.12 -4.59 -17.18
N ALA A 217 4.56 -3.44 -16.67
CA ALA A 217 3.69 -2.30 -16.37
C ALA A 217 3.15 -1.67 -17.67
N ALA A 218 2.22 -2.35 -18.33
CA ALA A 218 1.37 -1.70 -19.32
C ALA A 218 0.43 -0.72 -18.59
N GLN A 219 0.19 0.46 -19.19
CA GLN A 219 -0.84 1.38 -18.70
C GLN A 219 -2.17 0.60 -18.67
N ARG A 220 -2.67 0.35 -17.46
CA ARG A 220 -3.91 -0.40 -17.28
C ARG A 220 -5.08 0.54 -17.45
N PRO A 221 -6.01 0.26 -18.37
CA PRO A 221 -7.23 1.04 -18.47
C PRO A 221 -8.10 0.83 -17.22
N CYS A 222 -8.97 1.80 -16.95
CA CYS A 222 -10.00 1.62 -15.94
C CYS A 222 -10.82 0.37 -16.25
N PRO A 223 -11.16 -0.45 -15.25
CA PRO A 223 -12.09 -1.55 -15.44
C PRO A 223 -13.39 -1.00 -16.02
N THR A 224 -13.78 -1.50 -17.16
CA THR A 224 -15.15 -1.31 -17.66
C THR A 224 -16.03 -2.23 -16.83
N SER A 225 -16.99 -1.64 -16.09
CA SER A 225 -18.07 -2.22 -15.26
C SER A 225 -18.19 -3.73 -15.25
#